data_aadcbeb921888bb0cfdea68d7ecf524a
#
_entry.id   aadcbeb921888bb0cfdea68d7ecf524a
#
_cell.length_a   1.000
_cell.length_b   1.000
_cell.length_c   1.000
_cell.angle_alpha   90.00
_cell.angle_beta   90.00
_cell.angle_gamma   90.00
#
_symmetry.space_group_name_H-M   'P 1'
#
loop_
_entity.id
_entity.type
_entity.pdbx_description
1 polymer ?
#
loop_
_entity_poly.entity_id
_entity_poly.type
_entity_poly.pdbx_seq_one_letter_code
_entity_poly.pdbx_strand_id
1 'polypeptide(L)'
;MLILLDQVNPWDVKASSDKGIDYDKLIVKFGSSAVDKSLLERLERVTGKPPHHFLRRGIFFSHRDLGFILDKVEKGEKFFLYTGRGPSSDSMHLGHLIPFLFTKWLQETFNVPLVIQLTDDEKFLWKDLKQEEAMRLARQNVKDIIALGFDVEKTFIFADFTFMGQCPAFYQNIVKIQKCVTYNQVKGIFGFDDSSPIGKISFPAIQAAPSFSSSFPFIFGDKKTVPCLIPCAIDQDPYFR
;
A
#
# COMPACT_ATOMS: atom_id res chain seq x y z
N MET A 1 -23.74 26.90 8.01
CA MET A 1 -23.16 25.93 8.95
C MET A 1 -22.20 25.05 8.15
N LEU A 2 -20.89 25.33 8.22
CA LEU A 2 -19.88 24.51 7.57
C LEU A 2 -19.83 23.17 8.33
N ILE A 3 -20.21 22.09 7.66
CA ILE A 3 -20.02 20.75 8.20
C ILE A 3 -18.50 20.49 8.13
N LEU A 4 -17.83 20.49 9.27
CA LEU A 4 -16.43 20.03 9.35
C LEU A 4 -16.44 18.55 8.98
N LEU A 5 -15.80 18.22 7.86
CA LEU A 5 -15.60 16.84 7.42
C LEU A 5 -14.25 16.35 7.93
N ASP A 6 -14.16 15.06 8.30
CA ASP A 6 -12.90 14.43 8.61
C ASP A 6 -11.92 14.61 7.45
N GLN A 7 -10.72 15.11 7.77
CA GLN A 7 -9.65 15.25 6.79
C GLN A 7 -8.79 14.00 6.84
N VAL A 8 -8.82 13.23 5.76
CA VAL A 8 -8.01 12.02 5.60
C VAL A 8 -7.35 12.07 4.23
N ASN A 9 -6.05 12.21 4.24
CA ASN A 9 -5.18 12.14 3.06
C ASN A 9 -3.82 11.58 3.50
N PRO A 10 -2.91 11.21 2.59
CA PRO A 10 -1.63 10.59 2.93
C PRO A 10 -0.72 11.40 3.85
N TRP A 11 -0.97 12.69 4.02
CA TRP A 11 -0.13 13.62 4.78
C TRP A 11 -0.74 14.06 6.11
N ASP A 12 -2.08 14.06 6.19
CA ASP A 12 -2.80 14.63 7.34
C ASP A 12 -4.10 13.85 7.60
N VAL A 13 -4.24 13.39 8.85
CA VAL A 13 -5.41 12.65 9.32
C VAL A 13 -5.96 13.36 10.54
N LYS A 14 -7.10 14.05 10.39
CA LYS A 14 -7.77 14.81 11.46
C LYS A 14 -9.23 14.46 11.55
N ALA A 15 -9.67 14.09 12.74
CA ALA A 15 -11.09 13.93 13.04
C ALA A 15 -11.77 15.30 13.14
N SER A 16 -12.99 15.39 12.64
CA SER A 16 -13.83 16.60 12.74
C SER A 16 -14.53 16.75 14.09
N SER A 17 -14.47 15.74 14.95
CA SER A 17 -15.13 15.72 16.27
C SER A 17 -14.33 14.94 17.31
N ASP A 18 -14.63 15.19 18.60
CA ASP A 18 -14.06 14.48 19.74
C ASP A 18 -14.42 12.98 19.79
N LYS A 19 -15.37 12.54 18.97
CA LYS A 19 -15.78 11.14 18.85
C LYS A 19 -14.84 10.32 17.95
N GLY A 20 -13.82 10.95 17.40
CA GLY A 20 -12.89 10.32 16.45
C GLY A 20 -13.44 10.31 15.02
N ILE A 21 -12.81 9.49 14.18
CA ILE A 21 -13.11 9.36 12.75
C ILE A 21 -14.35 8.48 12.55
N ASP A 22 -15.28 8.95 11.70
CA ASP A 22 -16.46 8.20 11.28
C ASP A 22 -16.10 7.30 10.09
N TYR A 23 -15.89 6.02 10.34
CA TYR A 23 -15.47 5.04 9.34
C TYR A 23 -16.52 4.83 8.23
N ASP A 24 -17.82 4.89 8.55
CA ASP A 24 -18.88 4.72 7.54
C ASP A 24 -18.86 5.88 6.53
N LYS A 25 -18.65 7.09 7.01
CA LYS A 25 -18.46 8.26 6.13
C LYS A 25 -17.19 8.14 5.29
N LEU A 26 -16.10 7.56 5.85
CA LEU A 26 -14.90 7.34 5.06
C LEU A 26 -15.12 6.31 3.93
N ILE A 27 -15.80 5.21 4.19
CA ILE A 27 -16.14 4.20 3.18
C ILE A 27 -16.85 4.88 1.99
N VAL A 28 -17.87 5.70 2.29
CA VAL A 28 -18.63 6.45 1.26
C VAL A 28 -17.73 7.46 0.54
N LYS A 29 -16.96 8.26 1.29
CA LYS A 29 -16.08 9.29 0.74
C LYS A 29 -15.02 8.72 -0.21
N PHE A 30 -14.44 7.57 0.14
CA PHE A 30 -13.43 6.89 -0.67
C PHE A 30 -14.04 6.01 -1.76
N GLY A 31 -15.35 5.74 -1.73
CA GLY A 31 -16.02 4.85 -2.67
C GLY A 31 -15.52 3.42 -2.57
N SER A 32 -15.16 2.99 -1.35
CA SER A 32 -14.81 1.61 -1.02
C SER A 32 -16.04 0.84 -0.53
N SER A 33 -15.90 -0.45 -0.29
CA SER A 33 -16.94 -1.31 0.26
C SER A 33 -16.58 -1.73 1.69
N ALA A 34 -17.58 -1.91 2.54
CA ALA A 34 -17.36 -2.42 3.90
C ALA A 34 -16.90 -3.88 3.87
N VAL A 35 -16.03 -4.25 4.80
CA VAL A 35 -15.74 -5.66 5.10
C VAL A 35 -16.89 -6.19 5.94
N ASP A 36 -17.90 -6.71 5.27
CA ASP A 36 -19.12 -7.22 5.90
C ASP A 36 -19.00 -8.68 6.33
N LYS A 37 -20.03 -9.16 7.02
CA LYS A 37 -20.09 -10.53 7.53
C LYS A 37 -20.04 -11.56 6.40
N SER A 38 -20.69 -11.32 5.28
CA SER A 38 -20.75 -12.24 4.15
C SER A 38 -19.37 -12.44 3.51
N LEU A 39 -18.60 -11.36 3.41
CA LEU A 39 -17.23 -11.40 2.94
C LEU A 39 -16.29 -12.16 3.88
N LEU A 40 -16.48 -12.00 5.20
CA LEU A 40 -15.70 -12.73 6.21
C LEU A 40 -16.02 -14.24 6.17
N GLU A 41 -17.28 -14.62 6.05
CA GLU A 41 -17.70 -16.01 5.88
C GLU A 41 -17.16 -16.63 4.60
N ARG A 42 -17.14 -15.85 3.50
CA ARG A 42 -16.52 -16.28 2.25
C ARG A 42 -15.02 -16.49 2.40
N LEU A 43 -14.34 -15.54 3.04
CA LEU A 43 -12.90 -15.62 3.29
C LEU A 43 -12.56 -16.89 4.09
N GLU A 44 -13.31 -17.19 5.16
CA GLU A 44 -13.13 -18.39 5.96
C GLU A 44 -13.34 -19.67 5.12
N ARG A 45 -14.39 -19.72 4.31
CA ARG A 45 -14.66 -20.85 3.42
C ARG A 45 -13.54 -21.08 2.42
N VAL A 46 -13.04 -20.01 1.79
CA VAL A 46 -12.00 -20.08 0.75
C VAL A 46 -10.64 -20.49 1.33
N THR A 47 -10.32 -20.01 2.53
CA THR A 47 -9.02 -20.24 3.18
C THR A 47 -9.00 -21.47 4.09
N GLY A 48 -10.16 -21.96 4.52
CA GLY A 48 -10.27 -22.99 5.55
C GLY A 48 -9.79 -22.52 6.94
N LYS A 49 -9.60 -21.22 7.14
CA LYS A 49 -9.09 -20.62 8.39
C LYS A 49 -10.00 -19.49 8.83
N PRO A 50 -10.19 -19.30 10.17
CA PRO A 50 -10.95 -18.16 10.66
C PRO A 50 -10.30 -16.84 10.22
N PRO A 51 -11.10 -15.81 9.86
CA PRO A 51 -10.59 -14.51 9.48
C PRO A 51 -9.72 -13.91 10.58
N HIS A 52 -8.69 -13.17 10.19
CA HIS A 52 -7.78 -12.51 11.12
C HIS A 52 -8.54 -11.61 12.10
N HIS A 53 -8.06 -11.53 13.34
CA HIS A 53 -8.74 -10.73 14.37
C HIS A 53 -8.84 -9.23 14.00
N PHE A 54 -7.93 -8.71 13.16
CA PHE A 54 -8.02 -7.32 12.67
C PHE A 54 -9.23 -7.11 11.74
N LEU A 55 -9.61 -8.11 10.96
CA LEU A 55 -10.85 -8.08 10.16
C LEU A 55 -12.08 -8.18 11.06
N ARG A 56 -12.10 -9.15 11.96
CA ARG A 56 -13.23 -9.39 12.90
C ARG A 56 -13.50 -8.21 13.83
N ARG A 57 -12.47 -7.41 14.14
CA ARG A 57 -12.56 -6.22 14.99
C ARG A 57 -12.71 -4.91 14.22
N GLY A 58 -12.82 -4.97 12.88
CA GLY A 58 -12.96 -3.79 12.06
C GLY A 58 -11.74 -2.87 12.03
N ILE A 59 -10.52 -3.37 12.30
CA ILE A 59 -9.29 -2.60 12.12
C ILE A 59 -9.03 -2.42 10.62
N PHE A 60 -9.19 -3.49 9.84
CA PHE A 60 -9.35 -3.42 8.39
C PHE A 60 -10.84 -3.48 8.09
N PHE A 61 -11.47 -2.32 7.92
CA PHE A 61 -12.92 -2.14 7.89
C PHE A 61 -13.50 -2.02 6.48
N SER A 62 -12.67 -1.72 5.49
CA SER A 62 -13.11 -1.55 4.10
C SER A 62 -12.18 -2.22 3.11
N HIS A 63 -12.68 -2.46 1.91
CA HIS A 63 -11.92 -3.03 0.81
C HIS A 63 -12.32 -2.41 -0.53
N ARG A 64 -11.44 -2.59 -1.51
CA ARG A 64 -11.73 -2.37 -2.92
C ARG A 64 -11.44 -3.68 -3.64
N ASP A 65 -12.47 -4.26 -4.24
CA ASP A 65 -12.41 -5.46 -5.07
C ASP A 65 -11.82 -6.73 -4.42
N LEU A 66 -11.87 -6.89 -3.08
CA LEU A 66 -11.42 -8.12 -2.42
C LEU A 66 -12.19 -9.35 -2.92
N GLY A 67 -13.46 -9.19 -3.28
CA GLY A 67 -14.26 -10.25 -3.90
C GLY A 67 -13.64 -10.80 -5.18
N PHE A 68 -13.06 -9.92 -6.03
CA PHE A 68 -12.34 -10.32 -7.23
C PHE A 68 -11.10 -11.19 -6.92
N ILE A 69 -10.35 -10.85 -5.89
CA ILE A 69 -9.20 -11.67 -5.45
C ILE A 69 -9.68 -13.06 -4.99
N LEU A 70 -10.78 -13.11 -4.22
CA LEU A 70 -11.34 -14.39 -3.76
C LEU A 70 -11.85 -15.24 -4.95
N ASP A 71 -12.48 -14.61 -5.97
CA ASP A 71 -12.88 -15.31 -7.22
C ASP A 71 -11.67 -15.97 -7.91
N LYS A 72 -10.52 -15.29 -7.91
CA LYS A 72 -9.28 -15.83 -8.47
C LYS A 72 -8.76 -17.02 -7.67
N VAL A 73 -8.75 -16.89 -6.34
CA VAL A 73 -8.32 -17.97 -5.44
C VAL A 73 -9.21 -19.22 -5.59
N GLU A 74 -10.54 -19.06 -5.64
CA GLU A 74 -11.49 -20.16 -5.87
C GLU A 74 -11.26 -20.89 -7.19
N LYS A 75 -10.72 -20.21 -8.20
CA LYS A 75 -10.32 -20.79 -9.49
C LYS A 75 -8.91 -21.36 -9.51
N GLY A 76 -8.18 -21.34 -8.38
CA GLY A 76 -6.79 -21.78 -8.31
C GLY A 76 -5.79 -20.80 -8.96
N GLU A 77 -6.22 -19.58 -9.29
CA GLU A 77 -5.36 -18.54 -9.83
C GLU A 77 -4.58 -17.83 -8.70
N LYS A 78 -3.37 -17.38 -9.03
CA LYS A 78 -2.49 -16.72 -8.05
C LYS A 78 -2.65 -15.20 -8.12
N PHE A 79 -2.41 -14.56 -6.98
CA PHE A 79 -2.20 -13.13 -6.82
C PHE A 79 -0.91 -12.89 -6.05
N PHE A 80 -0.53 -11.65 -5.85
CA PHE A 80 0.59 -11.30 -4.98
C PHE A 80 0.20 -10.16 -4.03
N LEU A 81 0.98 -9.98 -2.99
CA LEU A 81 0.80 -8.92 -2.01
C LEU A 81 1.82 -7.80 -2.25
N TYR A 82 1.36 -6.58 -2.04
CA TYR A 82 2.21 -5.41 -1.98
C TYR A 82 1.88 -4.59 -0.73
N THR A 83 2.91 -4.16 -0.03
CA THR A 83 2.82 -3.16 1.03
C THR A 83 4.07 -2.28 1.01
N GLY A 84 4.03 -1.15 1.70
CA GLY A 84 5.15 -0.22 1.70
C GLY A 84 5.40 0.40 3.06
N ARG A 85 6.56 1.02 3.18
CA ARG A 85 6.99 1.79 4.34
C ARG A 85 7.76 3.04 3.92
N GLY A 86 7.29 4.21 4.36
CA GLY A 86 8.06 5.44 4.31
C GLY A 86 8.98 5.54 5.52
N PRO A 87 10.29 5.28 5.40
CA PRO A 87 11.22 5.23 6.53
C PRO A 87 11.52 6.63 7.04
N SER A 88 10.86 7.05 8.12
CA SER A 88 11.00 8.40 8.67
C SER A 88 11.68 8.46 10.05
N SER A 89 12.05 7.31 10.60
CA SER A 89 12.68 7.13 11.90
C SER A 89 13.53 5.86 11.92
N ASP A 90 14.42 5.73 12.90
CA ASP A 90 15.31 4.56 13.03
C ASP A 90 14.57 3.25 13.29
N SER A 91 13.39 3.29 13.91
CA SER A 91 12.61 2.12 14.28
C SER A 91 11.13 2.31 13.97
N MET A 92 10.42 1.18 13.81
CA MET A 92 8.98 1.14 13.65
C MET A 92 8.28 1.08 15.01
N HIS A 93 7.23 1.88 15.20
CA HIS A 93 6.33 1.74 16.34
C HIS A 93 5.14 0.83 15.99
N LEU A 94 4.34 0.47 17.01
CA LEU A 94 3.23 -0.49 16.88
C LEU A 94 2.26 -0.14 15.74
N GLY A 95 1.94 1.14 15.54
CA GLY A 95 1.06 1.56 14.44
C GLY A 95 1.60 1.22 13.06
N HIS A 96 2.93 1.23 12.90
CA HIS A 96 3.57 0.80 11.66
C HIS A 96 3.57 -0.71 11.47
N LEU A 97 3.55 -1.48 12.57
CA LEU A 97 3.59 -2.95 12.52
C LEU A 97 2.25 -3.56 12.12
N ILE A 98 1.12 -2.90 12.42
CA ILE A 98 -0.22 -3.43 12.13
C ILE A 98 -0.41 -3.84 10.67
N PRO A 99 -0.11 -3.01 9.65
CA PRO A 99 -0.21 -3.42 8.25
C PRO A 99 0.69 -4.61 7.92
N PHE A 100 1.91 -4.65 8.46
CA PHE A 100 2.85 -5.75 8.21
C PHE A 100 2.41 -7.06 8.85
N LEU A 101 1.90 -7.04 10.08
CA LEU A 101 1.36 -8.23 10.76
C LEU A 101 0.18 -8.80 9.98
N PHE A 102 -0.70 -7.94 9.48
CA PHE A 102 -1.83 -8.37 8.65
C PHE A 102 -1.35 -8.91 7.29
N THR A 103 -0.40 -8.27 6.66
CA THR A 103 0.21 -8.72 5.39
C THR A 103 0.89 -10.08 5.56
N LYS A 104 1.59 -10.31 6.69
CA LYS A 104 2.18 -11.61 7.01
C LYS A 104 1.12 -12.70 7.09
N TRP A 105 0.03 -12.45 7.81
CA TRP A 105 -1.07 -13.40 7.89
C TRP A 105 -1.66 -13.71 6.50
N LEU A 106 -1.81 -12.71 5.63
CA LEU A 106 -2.27 -12.91 4.25
C LEU A 106 -1.28 -13.76 3.46
N GLN A 107 0.02 -13.48 3.55
CA GLN A 107 1.06 -14.25 2.88
C GLN A 107 1.03 -15.73 3.30
N GLU A 108 0.96 -16.00 4.60
CA GLU A 108 0.92 -17.37 5.15
C GLU A 108 -0.40 -18.10 4.83
N THR A 109 -1.51 -17.35 4.79
CA THR A 109 -2.83 -17.93 4.53
C THR A 109 -3.01 -18.33 3.08
N PHE A 110 -2.60 -17.47 2.15
CA PHE A 110 -2.75 -17.69 0.71
C PHE A 110 -1.51 -18.27 0.05
N ASN A 111 -0.41 -18.35 0.76
CA ASN A 111 0.88 -18.86 0.25
C ASN A 111 1.33 -18.16 -1.04
N VAL A 112 1.35 -16.82 -1.03
CA VAL A 112 1.59 -15.95 -2.20
C VAL A 112 2.85 -15.11 -2.06
N PRO A 113 3.44 -14.65 -3.19
CA PRO A 113 4.55 -13.70 -3.17
C PRO A 113 4.15 -12.36 -2.52
N LEU A 114 5.13 -11.72 -1.88
CA LEU A 114 5.02 -10.41 -1.26
C LEU A 114 6.13 -9.48 -1.76
N VAL A 115 5.75 -8.27 -2.13
CA VAL A 115 6.67 -7.19 -2.46
C VAL A 115 6.55 -6.10 -1.39
N ILE A 116 7.66 -5.64 -0.84
CA ILE A 116 7.72 -4.57 0.16
C ILE A 116 8.60 -3.44 -0.36
N GLN A 117 8.01 -2.26 -0.51
CA GLN A 117 8.68 -1.04 -0.94
C GLN A 117 9.09 -0.17 0.25
N LEU A 118 10.32 0.28 0.29
CA LEU A 118 10.79 1.36 1.17
C LEU A 118 10.87 2.63 0.34
N THR A 119 9.99 3.61 0.64
CA THR A 119 9.92 4.89 -0.09
C THR A 119 10.89 5.91 0.51
N ASP A 120 12.18 5.65 0.36
CA ASP A 120 13.25 6.54 0.84
C ASP A 120 13.34 7.84 0.02
N ASP A 121 12.98 7.82 -1.24
CA ASP A 121 12.81 8.97 -2.11
C ASP A 121 11.63 9.87 -1.66
N GLU A 122 10.50 9.28 -1.25
CA GLU A 122 9.38 10.05 -0.67
C GLU A 122 9.84 10.84 0.56
N LYS A 123 10.58 10.19 1.48
CA LYS A 123 11.02 10.88 2.70
C LYS A 123 12.03 11.98 2.41
N PHE A 124 12.90 11.81 1.44
CA PHE A 124 13.77 12.84 0.93
C PHE A 124 12.98 14.03 0.33
N LEU A 125 11.91 13.76 -0.44
CA LEU A 125 11.09 14.79 -1.08
C LEU A 125 10.22 15.59 -0.09
N TRP A 126 9.74 14.96 0.99
CA TRP A 126 8.80 15.58 1.94
C TRP A 126 9.44 16.14 3.20
N LYS A 127 10.64 15.69 3.56
CA LYS A 127 11.35 16.10 4.76
C LYS A 127 12.66 16.79 4.42
N ASP A 128 13.15 17.64 5.31
CA ASP A 128 14.50 18.18 5.24
C ASP A 128 15.51 17.10 5.69
N LEU A 129 15.73 16.14 4.79
CA LEU A 129 16.67 15.03 4.98
C LEU A 129 17.69 15.01 3.86
N LYS A 130 18.94 14.68 4.19
CA LYS A 130 19.92 14.32 3.17
C LYS A 130 19.57 12.95 2.57
N GLN A 131 19.93 12.74 1.31
CA GLN A 131 19.65 11.47 0.62
C GLN A 131 20.27 10.28 1.35
N GLU A 132 21.52 10.41 1.83
CA GLU A 132 22.23 9.37 2.55
C GLU A 132 21.50 8.98 3.85
N GLU A 133 20.90 9.95 4.52
CA GLU A 133 20.12 9.71 5.72
C GLU A 133 18.80 8.99 5.42
N ALA A 134 18.08 9.38 4.37
CA ALA A 134 16.88 8.66 3.93
C ALA A 134 17.20 7.19 3.60
N MET A 135 18.28 6.93 2.89
CA MET A 135 18.76 5.57 2.58
C MET A 135 19.22 4.81 3.83
N ARG A 136 19.82 5.49 4.80
CA ARG A 136 20.21 4.88 6.10
C ARG A 136 18.98 4.43 6.88
N LEU A 137 17.97 5.30 6.98
CA LEU A 137 16.70 5.00 7.66
C LEU A 137 15.98 3.83 6.98
N ALA A 138 15.98 3.77 5.64
CA ALA A 138 15.43 2.62 4.91
C ALA A 138 16.10 1.31 5.34
N ARG A 139 17.44 1.27 5.39
CA ARG A 139 18.19 0.09 5.83
C ARG A 139 17.89 -0.31 7.28
N GLN A 140 17.63 0.64 8.19
CA GLN A 140 17.23 0.30 9.56
C GLN A 140 15.82 -0.28 9.60
N ASN A 141 14.85 0.31 8.90
CA ASN A 141 13.49 -0.19 8.86
C ASN A 141 13.40 -1.59 8.21
N VAL A 142 14.24 -1.92 7.24
CA VAL A 142 14.33 -3.29 6.67
C VAL A 142 14.61 -4.33 7.75
N LYS A 143 15.47 -4.03 8.74
CA LYS A 143 15.78 -4.97 9.83
C LYS A 143 14.55 -5.28 10.66
N ASP A 144 13.75 -4.26 10.99
CA ASP A 144 12.49 -4.44 11.72
C ASP A 144 11.49 -5.28 10.91
N ILE A 145 11.41 -5.04 9.60
CA ILE A 145 10.54 -5.80 8.69
C ILE A 145 10.98 -7.26 8.62
N ILE A 146 12.28 -7.53 8.48
CA ILE A 146 12.82 -8.91 8.45
C ILE A 146 12.53 -9.62 9.80
N ALA A 147 12.64 -8.91 10.92
CA ALA A 147 12.38 -9.46 12.25
C ALA A 147 10.91 -9.90 12.44
N LEU A 148 9.97 -9.42 11.63
CA LEU A 148 8.58 -9.91 11.63
C LEU A 148 8.44 -11.35 11.12
N GLY A 149 9.46 -11.88 10.43
CA GLY A 149 9.53 -13.29 10.02
C GLY A 149 8.61 -13.63 8.85
N PHE A 150 8.61 -12.82 7.79
CA PHE A 150 8.01 -13.17 6.50
C PHE A 150 8.70 -14.37 5.86
N ASP A 151 8.01 -15.06 4.95
CA ASP A 151 8.58 -16.14 4.14
C ASP A 151 9.68 -15.57 3.23
N VAL A 152 10.93 -15.93 3.50
CA VAL A 152 12.12 -15.40 2.81
C VAL A 152 12.11 -15.74 1.32
N GLU A 153 11.64 -16.94 0.96
CA GLU A 153 11.59 -17.42 -0.44
C GLU A 153 10.52 -16.73 -1.27
N LYS A 154 9.56 -16.02 -0.60
CA LYS A 154 8.42 -15.38 -1.25
C LYS A 154 8.36 -13.87 -1.01
N THR A 155 9.34 -13.29 -0.34
CA THR A 155 9.34 -11.87 0.01
C THR A 155 10.48 -11.14 -0.68
N PHE A 156 10.13 -10.12 -1.44
CA PHE A 156 11.07 -9.20 -2.06
C PHE A 156 10.96 -7.82 -1.40
N ILE A 157 12.05 -7.33 -0.82
CA ILE A 157 12.12 -6.02 -0.16
C ILE A 157 13.09 -5.14 -0.95
N PHE A 158 12.68 -3.92 -1.29
CA PHE A 158 13.52 -2.97 -2.01
C PHE A 158 13.33 -1.54 -1.52
N ALA A 159 14.33 -0.70 -1.76
CA ALA A 159 14.28 0.75 -1.54
C ALA A 159 14.36 1.47 -2.89
N ASP A 160 13.56 2.53 -3.06
CA ASP A 160 13.33 3.19 -4.35
C ASP A 160 14.61 3.75 -4.95
N PHE A 161 15.43 4.49 -4.19
CA PHE A 161 16.68 5.05 -4.67
C PHE A 161 17.65 4.02 -5.27
N THR A 162 17.65 2.79 -4.72
CA THR A 162 18.55 1.74 -5.20
C THR A 162 17.91 0.95 -6.34
N PHE A 163 16.65 0.57 -6.19
CA PHE A 163 16.00 -0.39 -7.08
C PHE A 163 15.64 0.22 -8.44
N MET A 164 15.23 1.48 -8.49
CA MET A 164 14.86 2.14 -9.76
C MET A 164 15.99 2.13 -10.78
N GLY A 165 17.23 2.28 -10.32
CA GLY A 165 18.41 2.21 -11.21
C GLY A 165 18.78 0.78 -11.65
N GLN A 166 18.26 -0.25 -10.99
CA GLN A 166 18.61 -1.65 -11.26
C GLN A 166 17.55 -2.40 -12.06
N CYS A 167 16.30 -1.90 -12.08
CA CYS A 167 15.18 -2.56 -12.73
C CYS A 167 14.51 -1.67 -13.80
N PRO A 168 14.91 -1.78 -15.07
CA PRO A 168 14.30 -0.99 -16.15
C PRO A 168 12.79 -1.18 -16.26
N ALA A 169 12.26 -2.38 -15.99
CA ALA A 169 10.83 -2.67 -16.05
C ALA A 169 10.03 -1.86 -15.04
N PHE A 170 10.58 -1.65 -13.83
CA PHE A 170 9.97 -0.84 -12.80
C PHE A 170 9.85 0.63 -13.25
N TYR A 171 10.93 1.22 -13.75
CA TYR A 171 10.94 2.58 -14.29
C TYR A 171 9.97 2.73 -15.48
N GLN A 172 9.96 1.77 -16.41
CA GLN A 172 9.03 1.79 -17.54
C GLN A 172 7.56 1.81 -17.09
N ASN A 173 7.21 1.10 -16.02
CA ASN A 173 5.86 1.13 -15.47
C ASN A 173 5.54 2.48 -14.81
N ILE A 174 6.48 3.09 -14.10
CA ILE A 174 6.31 4.46 -13.59
C ILE A 174 5.93 5.41 -14.75
N VAL A 175 6.67 5.39 -15.85
CA VAL A 175 6.40 6.25 -17.02
C VAL A 175 5.05 5.94 -17.66
N LYS A 176 4.65 4.66 -17.73
CA LYS A 176 3.31 4.27 -18.21
C LYS A 176 2.19 4.83 -17.33
N ILE A 177 2.35 4.78 -16.01
CA ILE A 177 1.39 5.35 -15.06
C ILE A 177 1.32 6.88 -15.23
N GLN A 178 2.47 7.55 -15.29
CA GLN A 178 2.56 9.00 -15.54
C GLN A 178 1.86 9.42 -16.83
N LYS A 179 1.87 8.57 -17.86
CA LYS A 179 1.14 8.83 -19.12
C LYS A 179 -0.39 8.72 -18.96
N CYS A 180 -0.87 7.96 -17.99
CA CYS A 180 -2.30 7.71 -17.77
C CYS A 180 -2.96 8.77 -16.87
N VAL A 181 -2.17 9.54 -16.10
CA VAL A 181 -2.67 10.45 -15.07
C VAL A 181 -2.26 11.89 -15.41
N THR A 182 -3.21 12.82 -15.34
CA THR A 182 -2.96 14.22 -15.61
C THR A 182 -2.48 14.98 -14.37
N TYR A 183 -1.79 16.11 -14.56
CA TYR A 183 -1.40 17.03 -13.49
C TYR A 183 -2.60 17.45 -12.63
N ASN A 184 -3.74 17.82 -13.26
CA ASN A 184 -4.92 18.25 -12.52
C ASN A 184 -5.53 17.14 -11.64
N GLN A 185 -5.49 15.89 -12.09
CA GLN A 185 -5.91 14.75 -11.28
C GLN A 185 -5.01 14.59 -10.05
N VAL A 186 -3.68 14.57 -10.25
CA VAL A 186 -2.73 14.46 -9.15
C VAL A 186 -2.87 15.62 -8.17
N LYS A 187 -2.94 16.86 -8.69
CA LYS A 187 -3.15 18.07 -7.90
C LYS A 187 -4.43 17.97 -7.03
N GLY A 188 -5.55 17.57 -7.64
CA GLY A 188 -6.83 17.48 -6.95
C GLY A 188 -6.91 16.34 -5.94
N ILE A 189 -6.28 15.18 -6.24
CA ILE A 189 -6.28 14.01 -5.36
C ILE A 189 -5.40 14.23 -4.13
N PHE A 190 -4.19 14.78 -4.33
CA PHE A 190 -3.16 14.88 -3.29
C PHE A 190 -3.05 16.27 -2.64
N GLY A 191 -3.82 17.26 -3.15
CA GLY A 191 -3.83 18.60 -2.58
C GLY A 191 -2.57 19.42 -2.90
N PHE A 192 -1.87 19.10 -4.00
CA PHE A 192 -0.71 19.89 -4.43
C PHE A 192 -1.14 21.25 -4.98
N ASP A 193 -0.24 22.21 -4.93
CA ASP A 193 -0.37 23.55 -5.49
C ASP A 193 0.72 23.83 -6.55
N ASP A 194 0.68 25.03 -7.12
CA ASP A 194 1.60 25.41 -8.20
C ASP A 194 3.04 25.62 -7.71
N SER A 195 3.27 25.70 -6.39
CA SER A 195 4.59 25.79 -5.74
C SER A 195 5.15 24.43 -5.35
N SER A 196 4.37 23.37 -5.49
CA SER A 196 4.77 22.01 -5.10
C SER A 196 5.91 21.50 -5.99
N PRO A 197 7.00 20.97 -5.41
CA PRO A 197 8.10 20.40 -6.17
C PRO A 197 7.64 19.29 -7.14
N ILE A 198 8.22 19.26 -8.32
CA ILE A 198 7.91 18.24 -9.36
C ILE A 198 8.09 16.82 -8.85
N GLY A 199 9.09 16.57 -7.99
CA GLY A 199 9.29 15.26 -7.36
C GLY A 199 8.08 14.78 -6.57
N LYS A 200 7.45 15.67 -5.80
CA LYS A 200 6.22 15.35 -5.06
C LYS A 200 5.06 15.03 -6.00
N ILE A 201 4.93 15.79 -7.08
CA ILE A 201 3.87 15.61 -8.09
C ILE A 201 4.03 14.27 -8.83
N SER A 202 5.26 13.83 -9.07
CA SER A 202 5.54 12.58 -9.80
C SER A 202 5.53 11.33 -8.91
N PHE A 203 5.71 11.47 -7.60
CA PHE A 203 5.83 10.37 -6.65
C PHE A 203 4.63 9.40 -6.65
N PRO A 204 3.35 9.83 -6.81
CA PRO A 204 2.24 8.89 -6.86
C PRO A 204 2.39 7.76 -7.88
N ALA A 205 3.06 8.01 -9.01
CA ALA A 205 3.34 6.97 -9.99
C ALA A 205 4.39 5.96 -9.50
N ILE A 206 5.35 6.40 -8.68
CA ILE A 206 6.35 5.53 -8.06
C ILE A 206 5.68 4.62 -7.03
N GLN A 207 4.83 5.19 -6.18
CA GLN A 207 4.05 4.44 -5.18
C GLN A 207 3.10 3.42 -5.81
N ALA A 208 2.52 3.71 -6.98
CA ALA A 208 1.61 2.81 -7.67
C ALA A 208 2.31 1.70 -8.46
N ALA A 209 3.54 1.90 -8.91
CA ALA A 209 4.25 0.98 -9.81
C ALA A 209 4.40 -0.45 -9.26
N PRO A 210 4.63 -0.69 -7.94
CA PRO A 210 4.71 -2.04 -7.39
C PRO A 210 3.41 -2.84 -7.45
N SER A 211 2.26 -2.22 -7.65
CA SER A 211 0.99 -2.93 -7.80
C SER A 211 0.86 -3.72 -9.11
N PHE A 212 1.78 -3.50 -10.05
CA PHE A 212 1.81 -4.17 -11.34
C PHE A 212 2.88 -5.26 -11.37
N SER A 213 2.49 -6.53 -11.57
CA SER A 213 3.42 -7.67 -11.64
C SER A 213 4.50 -7.50 -12.70
N SER A 214 4.23 -6.77 -13.79
CA SER A 214 5.20 -6.44 -14.83
C SER A 214 6.33 -5.52 -14.36
N SER A 215 6.26 -4.95 -13.17
CA SER A 215 7.36 -4.21 -12.53
C SER A 215 8.47 -5.14 -12.02
N PHE A 216 8.17 -6.43 -11.87
CA PHE A 216 9.07 -7.44 -11.28
C PHE A 216 9.17 -8.68 -12.17
N PRO A 217 9.72 -8.58 -13.40
CA PRO A 217 9.79 -9.71 -14.34
C PRO A 217 10.63 -10.88 -13.80
N PHE A 218 11.58 -10.64 -12.91
CA PHE A 218 12.37 -11.65 -12.25
C PHE A 218 11.61 -12.49 -11.21
N ILE A 219 10.44 -11.97 -10.71
CA ILE A 219 9.54 -12.71 -9.80
C ILE A 219 8.44 -13.41 -10.59
N PHE A 220 7.82 -12.71 -11.55
CA PHE A 220 6.59 -13.14 -12.20
C PHE A 220 6.80 -13.65 -13.63
N GLY A 221 8.03 -13.50 -14.17
CA GLY A 221 8.32 -13.83 -15.56
C GLY A 221 7.49 -12.96 -16.51
N ASP A 222 7.15 -13.52 -17.67
CA ASP A 222 6.33 -12.84 -18.68
C ASP A 222 4.84 -12.77 -18.36
N LYS A 223 4.42 -13.20 -17.17
CA LYS A 223 3.03 -13.12 -16.72
C LYS A 223 2.66 -11.67 -16.45
N LYS A 224 2.08 -11.01 -17.45
CA LYS A 224 1.76 -9.58 -17.44
C LYS A 224 0.60 -9.17 -16.52
N THR A 225 -0.18 -10.12 -15.97
CA THR A 225 -1.47 -9.85 -15.32
C THR A 225 -1.69 -10.66 -14.04
N VAL A 226 -0.69 -10.75 -13.17
CA VAL A 226 -0.92 -11.29 -11.83
C VAL A 226 -1.57 -10.21 -10.99
N PRO A 227 -2.79 -10.41 -10.44
CA PRO A 227 -3.45 -9.42 -9.59
C PRO A 227 -2.66 -9.12 -8.32
N CYS A 228 -2.80 -7.90 -7.82
CA CYS A 228 -2.17 -7.44 -6.59
C CYS A 228 -3.22 -7.16 -5.52
N LEU A 229 -3.01 -7.64 -4.30
CA LEU A 229 -3.75 -7.23 -3.11
C LEU A 229 -2.86 -6.35 -2.24
N ILE A 230 -3.35 -5.17 -1.86
CA ILE A 230 -2.59 -4.14 -1.17
C ILE A 230 -3.21 -3.87 0.21
N PRO A 231 -2.72 -4.50 1.28
CA PRO A 231 -3.13 -4.15 2.64
C PRO A 231 -2.52 -2.80 3.04
N CYS A 232 -3.35 -1.78 3.19
CA CYS A 232 -2.89 -0.43 3.51
C CYS A 232 -3.89 0.31 4.39
N ALA A 233 -3.47 1.41 5.00
CA ALA A 233 -4.37 2.36 5.64
C ALA A 233 -5.20 3.10 4.58
N ILE A 234 -6.41 3.53 4.93
CA ILE A 234 -7.35 4.11 3.96
C ILE A 234 -6.84 5.41 3.32
N ASP A 235 -5.99 6.15 4.01
CA ASP A 235 -5.32 7.35 3.49
C ASP A 235 -4.39 7.05 2.30
N GLN A 236 -3.97 5.79 2.12
CA GLN A 236 -3.15 5.33 1.00
C GLN A 236 -3.97 4.95 -0.24
N ASP A 237 -5.29 4.77 -0.13
CA ASP A 237 -6.18 4.44 -1.26
C ASP A 237 -6.02 5.36 -2.48
N PRO A 238 -5.79 6.69 -2.34
CA PRO A 238 -5.61 7.59 -3.47
C PRO A 238 -4.50 7.22 -4.45
N TYR A 239 -3.49 6.48 -4.01
CA TYR A 239 -2.40 6.01 -4.89
C TYR A 239 -2.81 4.88 -5.83
N PHE A 240 -3.87 4.13 -5.50
CA PHE A 240 -4.18 2.84 -6.14
C PHE A 240 -5.52 2.81 -6.88
N ARG A 241 -6.35 3.82 -6.74
CA ARG A 241 -7.68 3.91 -7.38
C ARG A 241 -7.66 4.54 -8.77
#